data_894648b003dd872b9be682be884c3a4c
#
_entry.id   894648b003dd872b9be682be884c3a4c
#
_cell.length_a   1.000
_cell.length_b   1.000
_cell.length_c   1.000
_cell.angle_alpha   90.00
_cell.angle_beta   90.00
_cell.angle_gamma   90.00
#
_symmetry.space_group_name_H-M   'P 1'
#
loop_
_entity.id
_entity.type
_entity.pdbx_description
1 polymer ?
#
loop_
_entity_poly.entity_id
_entity_poly.type
_entity_poly.pdbx_seq_one_letter_code
_entity_poly.pdbx_strand_id
1 'polypeptide(L)'
;MLKNKISIVLIALSLLGGMSSLAQNNTNSPYSRYGYGILEDNAVGANRGMGGVGYGFQSGRQINIKNPASYAAMDSLTFLFDIGVSLQNTWMKENSLKESEVNGNLDYVALQFPLGRHMAGSAGLTPFSSVGYSFGGSIPNGSYTQVGEGGISQAFIGLSGHIYKGLYLGANVSYLFGNIEHTTTLLPTDNTIGSIFLKKLHVSDFRVEFGLQYTHNINKKNRITVGAVYTPEKKLLGRTYTYEEIYSTTSGSTSVSRSDSSSIKSRYSLPTSIGAGFTYVWDERLTVGADVTFQDWSSVRYDGVKDSLNNRLKVAIGAEFLPNPISSH
;
A
#
# COMPACT_ATOMS: atom_id res chain seq x y z
N MET A 1 -26.81 -25.74 -10.28
CA MET A 1 -26.43 -24.41 -9.75
C MET A 1 -25.01 -24.33 -9.17
N LEU A 2 -24.55 -25.31 -8.39
CA LEU A 2 -23.20 -25.30 -7.79
C LEU A 2 -22.06 -25.38 -8.82
N LYS A 3 -22.20 -26.20 -9.87
CA LYS A 3 -21.21 -26.33 -10.96
C LYS A 3 -20.95 -25.02 -11.70
N ASN A 4 -21.98 -24.22 -11.97
CA ASN A 4 -21.80 -22.92 -12.66
C ASN A 4 -21.09 -21.87 -11.76
N LYS A 5 -21.31 -21.92 -10.44
CA LYS A 5 -20.61 -21.03 -9.50
C LYS A 5 -19.13 -21.38 -9.37
N ILE A 6 -18.78 -22.67 -9.37
CA ILE A 6 -17.40 -23.14 -9.37
C ILE A 6 -16.68 -22.76 -10.68
N SER A 7 -17.37 -22.87 -11.82
CA SER A 7 -16.80 -22.48 -13.12
C SER A 7 -16.52 -20.96 -13.19
N ILE A 8 -17.37 -20.11 -12.62
CA ILE A 8 -17.17 -18.67 -12.56
C ILE A 8 -15.97 -18.32 -11.68
N VAL A 9 -15.82 -19.00 -10.54
CA VAL A 9 -14.67 -18.80 -9.64
C VAL A 9 -13.36 -19.28 -10.30
N LEU A 10 -13.39 -20.40 -11.02
CA LEU A 10 -12.22 -20.90 -11.75
C LEU A 10 -11.84 -19.99 -12.94
N ILE A 11 -12.81 -19.41 -13.64
CA ILE A 11 -12.56 -18.42 -14.70
C ILE A 11 -11.99 -17.13 -14.10
N ALA A 12 -12.50 -16.67 -12.96
CA ALA A 12 -11.95 -15.51 -12.28
C ALA A 12 -10.52 -15.76 -11.78
N LEU A 13 -10.22 -16.95 -11.25
CA LEU A 13 -8.86 -17.34 -10.86
C LEU A 13 -7.91 -17.48 -12.08
N SER A 14 -8.39 -17.98 -13.22
CA SER A 14 -7.56 -18.12 -14.43
C SER A 14 -7.27 -16.76 -15.08
N LEU A 15 -8.17 -15.80 -14.98
CA LEU A 15 -7.93 -14.41 -15.40
C LEU A 15 -6.88 -13.71 -14.53
N LEU A 16 -6.81 -14.04 -13.24
CA LEU A 16 -5.76 -13.54 -12.34
C LEU A 16 -4.39 -14.19 -12.61
N GLY A 17 -4.35 -15.43 -13.07
CA GLY A 17 -3.11 -16.14 -13.40
C GLY A 17 -2.45 -15.76 -14.74
N GLY A 18 -3.19 -15.08 -15.62
CA GLY A 18 -2.70 -14.67 -16.96
C GLY A 18 -2.13 -13.25 -17.02
N MET A 19 -2.17 -12.50 -15.96
CA MET A 19 -1.50 -11.19 -15.87
C MET A 19 -0.01 -11.44 -15.59
N SER A 20 0.73 -11.85 -16.63
CA SER A 20 2.18 -11.66 -16.62
C SER A 20 2.40 -10.21 -16.21
N SER A 21 3.11 -10.02 -15.12
CA SER A 21 3.48 -8.74 -14.58
C SER A 21 4.18 -7.92 -15.65
N LEU A 22 3.42 -7.13 -16.39
CA LEU A 22 3.96 -5.90 -16.91
C LEU A 22 4.31 -5.14 -15.64
N ALA A 23 5.58 -5.07 -15.32
CA ALA A 23 6.11 -4.18 -14.30
C ALA A 23 5.88 -2.75 -14.79
N GLN A 24 4.62 -2.31 -14.74
CA GLN A 24 4.29 -0.91 -14.94
C GLN A 24 4.69 -0.23 -13.64
N ASN A 25 5.57 0.74 -13.75
CA ASN A 25 5.87 1.63 -12.64
C ASN A 25 4.57 2.27 -12.17
N ASN A 26 4.16 1.95 -10.96
CA ASN A 26 2.94 2.48 -10.36
C ASN A 26 3.07 3.95 -9.96
N THR A 27 4.26 4.52 -10.06
CA THR A 27 4.55 5.92 -9.74
C THR A 27 5.74 6.41 -10.58
N ASN A 28 5.77 7.71 -10.85
CA ASN A 28 6.89 8.40 -11.51
C ASN A 28 7.32 9.57 -10.62
N SER A 29 7.87 9.24 -9.46
CA SER A 29 8.30 10.24 -8.49
C SER A 29 9.75 10.02 -8.07
N PRO A 30 10.64 11.00 -8.23
CA PRO A 30 12.02 10.93 -7.75
C PRO A 30 12.12 10.66 -6.25
N TYR A 31 11.10 11.02 -5.49
CA TYR A 31 11.03 10.77 -4.05
C TYR A 31 10.86 9.29 -3.71
N SER A 32 10.38 8.46 -4.66
CA SER A 32 10.27 7.01 -4.48
C SER A 32 11.62 6.29 -4.41
N ARG A 33 12.72 7.00 -4.64
CA ARG A 33 14.09 6.48 -4.46
C ARG A 33 14.43 6.14 -3.02
N TYR A 34 13.80 6.80 -2.06
CA TYR A 34 14.15 6.68 -0.66
C TYR A 34 13.33 5.61 0.06
N GLY A 35 13.99 4.87 0.96
CA GLY A 35 13.35 3.85 1.79
C GLY A 35 12.68 2.76 0.96
N TYR A 36 11.43 2.46 1.29
CA TYR A 36 10.63 1.45 0.57
C TYR A 36 9.82 2.05 -0.60
N GLY A 37 10.12 3.29 -1.00
CA GLY A 37 9.33 4.02 -1.99
C GLY A 37 8.20 4.84 -1.37
N ILE A 38 7.22 5.20 -2.20
CA ILE A 38 6.01 5.88 -1.74
C ILE A 38 5.10 4.86 -1.05
N LEU A 39 4.83 5.11 0.23
CA LEU A 39 3.93 4.27 1.00
C LEU A 39 2.48 4.57 0.62
N GLU A 40 1.76 3.52 0.22
CA GLU A 40 0.36 3.62 -0.14
C GLU A 40 -0.55 3.71 1.08
N ASP A 41 -1.72 4.32 0.90
CA ASP A 41 -2.76 4.34 1.93
C ASP A 41 -3.72 3.16 1.72
N ASN A 42 -4.00 2.41 2.77
CA ASN A 42 -4.99 1.32 2.74
C ASN A 42 -6.45 1.84 2.64
N ALA A 43 -6.65 3.03 2.06
CA ALA A 43 -7.98 3.58 1.83
C ALA A 43 -8.58 2.98 0.55
N VAL A 44 -9.79 2.46 0.65
CA VAL A 44 -10.58 1.93 -0.47
C VAL A 44 -11.79 2.83 -0.74
N GLY A 45 -12.36 2.75 -1.92
CA GLY A 45 -13.61 3.36 -2.33
C GLY A 45 -14.04 4.60 -1.54
N ALA A 46 -14.98 4.42 -0.64
CA ALA A 46 -15.53 5.47 0.21
C ALA A 46 -14.51 6.20 1.07
N ASN A 47 -13.51 5.48 1.61
CA ASN A 47 -12.47 6.10 2.42
C ASN A 47 -11.64 7.10 1.60
N ARG A 48 -11.33 6.77 0.32
CA ARG A 48 -10.64 7.71 -0.59
C ARG A 48 -11.46 8.94 -0.88
N GLY A 49 -12.77 8.78 -1.13
CA GLY A 49 -13.70 9.89 -1.30
C GLY A 49 -13.77 10.82 -0.10
N MET A 50 -13.51 10.30 1.10
CA MET A 50 -13.45 11.05 2.35
C MET A 50 -12.01 11.46 2.75
N GLY A 51 -11.11 11.68 1.78
CA GLY A 51 -9.74 12.12 2.06
C GLY A 51 -8.87 11.08 2.79
N GLY A 52 -9.26 9.81 2.77
CA GLY A 52 -8.55 8.72 3.43
C GLY A 52 -8.96 8.49 4.90
N VAL A 53 -10.06 9.06 5.38
CA VAL A 53 -10.62 8.77 6.71
C VAL A 53 -11.16 7.34 6.74
N GLY A 54 -10.83 6.58 7.79
CA GLY A 54 -11.26 5.18 7.89
C GLY A 54 -11.18 4.57 9.29
N TYR A 55 -10.41 5.14 10.22
CA TYR A 55 -10.25 4.49 11.53
C TYR A 55 -11.54 4.42 12.34
N GLY A 56 -12.36 5.47 12.32
CA GLY A 56 -13.69 5.49 12.92
C GLY A 56 -14.82 5.18 11.94
N PHE A 57 -14.54 4.91 10.67
CA PHE A 57 -15.57 4.70 9.66
C PHE A 57 -16.19 3.30 9.76
N GLN A 58 -17.53 3.24 9.81
CA GLN A 58 -18.32 2.02 9.76
C GLN A 58 -19.44 2.14 8.76
N SER A 59 -19.63 1.10 7.94
CA SER A 59 -20.73 1.00 6.99
C SER A 59 -21.20 -0.45 6.87
N GLY A 60 -22.51 -0.65 6.74
CA GLY A 60 -23.09 -1.95 6.45
C GLY A 60 -22.88 -2.41 5.00
N ARG A 61 -22.55 -1.47 4.09
CA ARG A 61 -22.57 -1.67 2.63
C ARG A 61 -21.29 -1.24 1.91
N GLN A 62 -20.29 -0.77 2.63
CA GLN A 62 -19.01 -0.33 2.07
C GLN A 62 -17.87 -1.00 2.82
N ILE A 63 -16.86 -1.44 2.08
CA ILE A 63 -15.67 -2.05 2.66
C ILE A 63 -14.79 -0.96 3.27
N ASN A 64 -14.25 -1.22 4.46
CA ASN A 64 -13.23 -0.38 5.09
C ASN A 64 -12.09 -1.27 5.60
N ILE A 65 -10.98 -1.31 4.88
CA ILE A 65 -9.80 -2.09 5.27
C ILE A 65 -8.81 -1.34 6.16
N LYS A 66 -9.02 -0.02 6.38
CA LYS A 66 -8.13 0.79 7.24
C LYS A 66 -8.22 0.42 8.72
N ASN A 67 -9.37 -0.10 9.15
CA ASN A 67 -9.53 -0.59 10.51
C ASN A 67 -10.23 -1.96 10.47
N PRO A 68 -9.53 -3.05 10.79
CA PRO A 68 -10.13 -4.38 10.73
C PRO A 68 -11.33 -4.57 11.67
N ALA A 69 -11.47 -3.76 12.71
CA ALA A 69 -12.65 -3.81 13.59
C ALA A 69 -13.96 -3.45 12.87
N SER A 70 -13.89 -2.72 11.75
CA SER A 70 -15.07 -2.28 10.99
C SER A 70 -15.82 -3.40 10.29
N TYR A 71 -15.20 -4.55 10.03
CA TYR A 71 -15.81 -5.61 9.22
C TYR A 71 -17.10 -6.16 9.82
N ALA A 72 -17.15 -6.33 11.14
CA ALA A 72 -18.34 -6.85 11.83
C ALA A 72 -19.51 -5.83 11.91
N ALA A 73 -19.32 -4.60 11.41
CA ALA A 73 -20.39 -3.61 11.30
C ALA A 73 -21.20 -3.78 9.99
N MET A 74 -20.83 -4.73 9.11
CA MET A 74 -21.55 -5.01 7.87
C MET A 74 -22.92 -5.64 8.11
N ASP A 75 -23.81 -5.49 7.14
CA ASP A 75 -25.13 -6.13 7.15
C ASP A 75 -25.00 -7.65 7.03
N SER A 76 -25.70 -8.40 7.88
CA SER A 76 -25.50 -9.86 8.07
C SER A 76 -25.85 -10.75 6.88
N LEU A 77 -26.51 -10.21 5.84
CA LEU A 77 -26.88 -10.96 4.62
C LEU A 77 -26.16 -10.42 3.39
N THR A 78 -25.14 -9.63 3.55
CA THR A 78 -24.49 -8.91 2.46
C THR A 78 -23.08 -9.47 2.23
N PHE A 79 -22.77 -9.80 0.98
CA PHE A 79 -21.39 -10.03 0.52
C PHE A 79 -20.95 -8.81 -0.26
N LEU A 80 -19.83 -8.23 0.13
CA LEU A 80 -19.27 -7.05 -0.52
C LEU A 80 -18.03 -7.41 -1.34
N PHE A 81 -17.96 -6.86 -2.53
CA PHE A 81 -16.80 -6.90 -3.41
C PHE A 81 -16.51 -5.49 -3.89
N ASP A 82 -15.27 -5.09 -3.81
CA ASP A 82 -14.81 -3.78 -4.26
C ASP A 82 -13.47 -3.90 -4.98
N ILE A 83 -13.33 -3.17 -6.09
CA ILE A 83 -12.12 -3.11 -6.89
C ILE A 83 -11.83 -1.66 -7.25
N GLY A 84 -10.63 -1.22 -7.00
CA GLY A 84 -10.18 0.14 -7.32
C GLY A 84 -9.17 0.15 -8.45
N VAL A 85 -9.40 1.02 -9.41
CA VAL A 85 -8.43 1.38 -10.45
C VAL A 85 -8.23 2.88 -10.42
N SER A 86 -7.01 3.34 -10.66
CA SER A 86 -6.72 4.77 -10.75
C SER A 86 -5.92 5.10 -12.00
N LEU A 87 -6.08 6.34 -12.44
CA LEU A 87 -5.26 6.98 -13.44
C LEU A 87 -4.59 8.18 -12.78
N GLN A 88 -3.27 8.21 -12.80
CA GLN A 88 -2.48 9.29 -12.23
C GLN A 88 -1.74 10.00 -13.36
N ASN A 89 -1.94 11.32 -13.47
CA ASN A 89 -1.11 12.17 -14.31
C ASN A 89 -0.17 12.98 -13.43
N THR A 90 1.13 12.79 -13.62
CA THR A 90 2.18 13.46 -12.85
C THR A 90 2.88 14.49 -13.73
N TRP A 91 2.89 15.73 -13.29
CA TRP A 91 3.65 16.80 -13.91
C TRP A 91 4.91 17.07 -13.11
N MET A 92 6.05 16.94 -13.77
CA MET A 92 7.36 17.24 -13.19
C MET A 92 7.92 18.49 -13.86
N LYS A 93 8.54 19.35 -13.06
CA LYS A 93 9.21 20.55 -13.55
C LYS A 93 10.54 20.73 -12.83
N GLU A 94 11.60 20.83 -13.61
CA GLU A 94 12.92 21.18 -13.13
C GLU A 94 13.48 22.29 -14.03
N ASN A 95 13.67 23.49 -13.46
CA ASN A 95 14.08 24.68 -14.21
C ASN A 95 13.15 24.98 -15.41
N SER A 96 13.66 24.85 -16.65
CA SER A 96 12.92 25.02 -17.91
C SER A 96 12.33 23.69 -18.45
N LEU A 97 12.76 22.54 -17.95
CA LEU A 97 12.27 21.25 -18.37
C LEU A 97 10.91 20.96 -17.71
N LYS A 98 9.98 20.48 -18.51
CA LYS A 98 8.66 20.06 -18.07
C LYS A 98 8.39 18.70 -18.67
N GLU A 99 7.97 17.77 -17.84
CA GLU A 99 7.64 16.42 -18.24
C GLU A 99 6.29 16.03 -17.63
N SER A 100 5.50 15.24 -18.34
CA SER A 100 4.25 14.70 -17.81
C SER A 100 4.12 13.23 -18.18
N GLU A 101 3.71 12.42 -17.22
CA GLU A 101 3.49 11.00 -17.42
C GLU A 101 2.16 10.56 -16.84
N VAL A 102 1.52 9.61 -17.54
CA VAL A 102 0.24 9.02 -17.15
C VAL A 102 0.46 7.56 -16.78
N ASN A 103 0.08 7.19 -15.55
CA ASN A 103 0.12 5.82 -15.06
C ASN A 103 -1.28 5.32 -14.75
N GLY A 104 -1.55 4.06 -15.10
CA GLY A 104 -2.76 3.35 -14.72
C GLY A 104 -2.44 2.26 -13.71
N ASN A 105 -3.15 2.23 -12.59
CA ASN A 105 -2.89 1.30 -11.49
C ASN A 105 -4.14 0.53 -11.11
N LEU A 106 -3.96 -0.76 -10.77
CA LEU A 106 -4.90 -1.51 -9.98
C LEU A 106 -4.61 -1.22 -8.50
N ASP A 107 -5.47 -0.42 -7.87
CA ASP A 107 -5.22 0.07 -6.51
C ASP A 107 -5.54 -0.96 -5.44
N TYR A 108 -6.61 -1.74 -5.60
CA TYR A 108 -6.97 -2.78 -4.66
C TYR A 108 -8.03 -3.72 -5.23
N VAL A 109 -8.10 -4.89 -4.63
CA VAL A 109 -9.22 -5.83 -4.71
C VAL A 109 -9.57 -6.21 -3.28
N ALA A 110 -10.81 -6.04 -2.87
CA ALA A 110 -11.25 -6.34 -1.52
C ALA A 110 -12.59 -7.09 -1.51
N LEU A 111 -12.70 -8.04 -0.60
CA LEU A 111 -13.89 -8.83 -0.32
C LEU A 111 -14.23 -8.69 1.16
N GLN A 112 -15.51 -8.62 1.50
CA GLN A 112 -15.98 -8.65 2.88
C GLN A 112 -17.24 -9.51 2.97
N PHE A 113 -17.29 -10.37 3.96
CA PHE A 113 -18.36 -11.37 4.09
C PHE A 113 -18.70 -11.62 5.56
N PRO A 114 -19.98 -11.87 5.87
CA PRO A 114 -20.41 -12.22 7.22
C PRO A 114 -20.03 -13.67 7.52
N LEU A 115 -19.50 -13.91 8.71
CA LEU A 115 -19.21 -15.26 9.25
C LEU A 115 -20.27 -15.70 10.25
N GLY A 116 -21.16 -14.80 10.62
CA GLY A 116 -22.23 -15.02 11.56
C GLY A 116 -22.86 -13.71 12.00
N ARG A 117 -23.68 -13.78 13.05
CA ARG A 117 -24.45 -12.61 13.53
C ARG A 117 -23.57 -11.48 14.11
N HIS A 118 -22.39 -11.84 14.64
CA HIS A 118 -21.50 -10.91 15.34
C HIS A 118 -20.08 -10.91 14.80
N MET A 119 -19.82 -11.63 13.71
CA MET A 119 -18.49 -11.78 13.15
C MET A 119 -18.52 -11.60 11.64
N ALA A 120 -17.48 -10.99 11.12
CA ALA A 120 -17.24 -10.87 9.68
C ALA A 120 -15.76 -11.04 9.35
N GLY A 121 -15.50 -11.44 8.11
CA GLY A 121 -14.18 -11.54 7.55
C GLY A 121 -14.01 -10.62 6.35
N SER A 122 -12.76 -10.28 6.06
CA SER A 122 -12.37 -9.58 4.84
C SER A 122 -11.10 -10.20 4.30
N ALA A 123 -10.94 -10.16 2.99
CA ALA A 123 -9.72 -10.58 2.31
C ALA A 123 -9.47 -9.68 1.11
N GLY A 124 -8.22 -9.50 0.71
CA GLY A 124 -7.92 -8.66 -0.43
C GLY A 124 -6.45 -8.56 -0.76
N LEU A 125 -6.21 -7.79 -1.82
CA LEU A 125 -4.90 -7.46 -2.34
C LEU A 125 -4.80 -5.94 -2.46
N THR A 126 -3.74 -5.36 -1.88
CA THR A 126 -3.48 -3.91 -1.95
C THR A 126 -2.00 -3.65 -2.13
N PRO A 127 -1.58 -2.57 -2.80
CA PRO A 127 -0.19 -2.13 -2.75
C PRO A 127 0.16 -1.65 -1.34
N PHE A 128 1.38 -1.93 -0.91
CA PHE A 128 1.97 -1.42 0.33
C PHE A 128 2.89 -0.23 0.05
N SER A 129 3.70 -0.34 -1.01
CA SER A 129 4.58 0.73 -1.48
C SER A 129 4.87 0.61 -2.96
N SER A 130 5.22 1.73 -3.60
CA SER A 130 5.52 1.82 -5.02
C SER A 130 6.82 2.57 -5.25
N VAL A 131 7.66 2.06 -6.16
CA VAL A 131 8.89 2.69 -6.62
C VAL A 131 8.82 2.86 -8.13
N GLY A 132 9.06 4.07 -8.60
CA GLY A 132 9.14 4.38 -10.02
C GLY A 132 9.82 5.73 -10.20
N TYR A 133 11.03 5.72 -10.75
CA TYR A 133 11.75 6.92 -11.13
C TYR A 133 12.80 6.62 -12.19
N SER A 134 13.06 7.60 -13.02
CA SER A 134 14.18 7.58 -13.96
C SER A 134 14.73 8.98 -14.06
N PHE A 135 15.96 9.20 -13.68
CA PHE A 135 16.64 10.47 -13.85
C PHE A 135 18.15 10.27 -14.03
N GLY A 136 18.79 11.25 -14.63
CA GLY A 136 20.22 11.21 -14.86
C GLY A 136 20.80 12.62 -14.98
N GLY A 137 22.10 12.68 -15.13
CA GLY A 137 22.81 13.95 -15.26
C GLY A 137 24.23 13.79 -15.73
N SER A 138 24.85 14.91 -16.07
CA SER A 138 26.27 14.97 -16.44
C SER A 138 27.14 15.12 -15.20
N ILE A 139 28.26 14.41 -15.19
CA ILE A 139 29.32 14.52 -14.19
C ILE A 139 30.64 14.92 -14.90
N PRO A 140 31.68 15.42 -14.23
CA PRO A 140 32.87 15.97 -14.87
C PRO A 140 33.53 15.08 -15.92
N ASN A 141 33.45 13.77 -15.78
CA ASN A 141 34.04 12.81 -16.73
C ASN A 141 33.04 11.78 -17.28
N GLY A 142 31.75 12.19 -17.42
CA GLY A 142 30.75 11.26 -17.94
C GLY A 142 29.31 11.68 -17.65
N SER A 143 28.44 10.67 -17.67
CA SER A 143 27.04 10.79 -17.30
C SER A 143 26.62 9.65 -16.39
N TYR A 144 25.55 9.86 -15.63
CA TYR A 144 24.92 8.79 -14.85
C TYR A 144 23.41 8.75 -15.11
N THR A 145 22.86 7.58 -15.00
CA THR A 145 21.40 7.38 -15.00
C THR A 145 21.02 6.52 -13.80
N GLN A 146 19.97 6.92 -13.12
CA GLN A 146 19.40 6.17 -12.00
C GLN A 146 17.94 5.81 -12.30
N VAL A 147 17.65 4.53 -12.24
CA VAL A 147 16.32 3.98 -12.48
C VAL A 147 15.91 3.18 -11.25
N GLY A 148 14.70 3.40 -10.78
CA GLY A 148 14.09 2.58 -9.74
C GLY A 148 12.73 2.09 -10.18
N GLU A 149 12.44 0.83 -9.88
CA GLU A 149 11.18 0.21 -10.28
C GLU A 149 10.70 -0.81 -9.26
N GLY A 150 9.40 -1.15 -9.35
CA GLY A 150 8.78 -2.18 -8.55
C GLY A 150 8.03 -1.64 -7.33
N GLY A 151 7.97 -2.44 -6.27
CA GLY A 151 7.25 -2.12 -5.05
C GLY A 151 6.91 -3.35 -4.23
N ILE A 152 6.23 -3.14 -3.14
CA ILE A 152 5.74 -4.18 -2.24
C ILE A 152 4.23 -4.18 -2.28
N SER A 153 3.64 -5.35 -2.47
CA SER A 153 2.20 -5.60 -2.38
C SER A 153 1.89 -6.39 -1.11
N GLN A 154 0.66 -6.33 -0.68
CA GLN A 154 0.16 -7.14 0.43
C GLN A 154 -1.14 -7.85 0.07
N ALA A 155 -1.19 -9.15 0.34
CA ALA A 155 -2.40 -9.93 0.38
C ALA A 155 -2.82 -10.08 1.85
N PHE A 156 -4.05 -9.75 2.20
CA PHE A 156 -4.51 -9.80 3.59
C PHE A 156 -5.74 -10.66 3.75
N ILE A 157 -5.85 -11.23 4.94
CA ILE A 157 -7.07 -11.83 5.47
C ILE A 157 -7.32 -11.25 6.86
N GLY A 158 -8.55 -10.87 7.13
CA GLY A 158 -8.93 -10.24 8.39
C GLY A 158 -10.19 -10.83 8.98
N LEU A 159 -10.28 -10.74 10.29
CA LEU A 159 -11.44 -11.14 11.08
C LEU A 159 -11.83 -10.01 12.03
N SER A 160 -13.11 -9.85 12.24
CA SER A 160 -13.66 -8.88 13.19
C SER A 160 -14.84 -9.46 13.94
N GLY A 161 -15.03 -9.00 15.17
CA GLY A 161 -16.14 -9.35 16.02
C GLY A 161 -16.77 -8.15 16.72
N HIS A 162 -18.11 -8.15 16.81
CA HIS A 162 -18.88 -7.27 17.69
C HIS A 162 -18.93 -7.91 19.07
N ILE A 163 -18.15 -7.37 20.00
CA ILE A 163 -17.90 -7.99 21.32
C ILE A 163 -18.95 -7.57 22.36
N TYR A 164 -19.26 -6.31 22.40
CA TYR A 164 -20.20 -5.74 23.38
C TYR A 164 -20.72 -4.40 22.89
N LYS A 165 -21.97 -4.07 23.18
CA LYS A 165 -22.70 -2.80 22.90
C LYS A 165 -21.87 -1.69 22.22
N GLY A 166 -21.71 -1.79 20.91
CA GLY A 166 -20.96 -0.82 20.13
C GLY A 166 -19.44 -1.00 20.10
N LEU A 167 -18.90 -2.03 20.78
CA LEU A 167 -17.47 -2.35 20.78
C LEU A 167 -17.14 -3.43 19.75
N TYR A 168 -16.22 -3.11 18.86
CA TYR A 168 -15.74 -3.99 17.80
C TYR A 168 -14.24 -4.16 17.90
N LEU A 169 -13.78 -5.40 17.76
CA LEU A 169 -12.37 -5.75 17.66
C LEU A 169 -12.10 -6.48 16.36
N GLY A 170 -10.93 -6.28 15.81
CA GLY A 170 -10.53 -6.98 14.59
C GLY A 170 -9.02 -7.08 14.45
N ALA A 171 -8.61 -8.00 13.60
CA ALA A 171 -7.22 -8.18 13.24
C ALA A 171 -7.08 -8.59 11.77
N ASN A 172 -6.02 -8.10 11.14
CA ASN A 172 -5.55 -8.52 9.82
C ASN A 172 -4.22 -9.26 9.95
N VAL A 173 -4.08 -10.31 9.16
CA VAL A 173 -2.79 -10.90 8.83
C VAL A 173 -2.54 -10.63 7.36
N SER A 174 -1.43 -10.00 7.04
CA SER A 174 -1.06 -9.64 5.67
C SER A 174 0.25 -10.33 5.29
N TYR A 175 0.31 -10.89 4.09
CA TYR A 175 1.53 -11.37 3.47
C TYR A 175 2.08 -10.28 2.54
N LEU A 176 3.26 -9.78 2.89
CA LEU A 176 4.00 -8.79 2.11
C LEU A 176 4.88 -9.49 1.10
N PHE A 177 4.81 -9.10 -0.16
CA PHE A 177 5.61 -9.67 -1.23
C PHE A 177 5.91 -8.63 -2.31
N GLY A 178 7.07 -8.76 -2.93
CA GLY A 178 7.47 -7.89 -4.03
C GLY A 178 8.96 -7.66 -4.11
N ASN A 179 9.33 -6.88 -5.12
CA ASN A 179 10.72 -6.51 -5.38
C ASN A 179 10.81 -4.99 -5.54
N ILE A 180 11.89 -4.43 -5.01
CA ILE A 180 12.32 -3.05 -5.28
C ILE A 180 13.68 -3.15 -5.93
N GLU A 181 13.84 -2.56 -7.10
CA GLU A 181 15.08 -2.55 -7.87
C GLU A 181 15.58 -1.12 -8.06
N HIS A 182 16.86 -0.92 -7.79
CA HIS A 182 17.56 0.33 -8.03
C HIS A 182 18.76 0.06 -8.93
N THR A 183 18.78 0.66 -10.11
CA THR A 183 19.87 0.54 -11.08
C THR A 183 20.55 1.89 -11.23
N THR A 184 21.86 1.91 -11.12
CA THR A 184 22.69 3.07 -11.42
C THR A 184 23.65 2.68 -12.54
N THR A 185 23.57 3.42 -13.65
CA THR A 185 24.47 3.27 -14.81
C THR A 185 25.39 4.47 -14.86
N LEU A 186 26.68 4.20 -15.00
CA LEU A 186 27.73 5.22 -15.18
C LEU A 186 28.37 5.05 -16.56
N LEU A 187 28.42 6.13 -17.32
CA LEU A 187 29.02 6.20 -18.66
C LEU A 187 30.11 7.28 -18.68
N PRO A 188 31.41 6.91 -18.75
CA PRO A 188 32.49 7.87 -18.88
C PRO A 188 32.48 8.58 -20.24
N THR A 189 33.02 9.79 -20.28
CA THR A 189 33.09 10.62 -21.52
C THR A 189 34.02 10.00 -22.58
N ASP A 190 35.05 9.28 -22.16
CA ASP A 190 36.00 8.61 -23.05
C ASP A 190 35.46 7.30 -23.64
N ASN A 191 34.25 6.91 -23.25
CA ASN A 191 33.53 5.74 -23.75
C ASN A 191 34.30 4.42 -23.65
N THR A 192 35.27 4.30 -22.76
CA THR A 192 36.09 3.09 -22.65
C THR A 192 35.45 2.02 -21.78
N ILE A 193 35.01 2.36 -20.58
CA ILE A 193 34.48 1.43 -19.60
C ILE A 193 33.30 2.05 -18.87
N GLY A 194 32.12 1.44 -18.99
CA GLY A 194 30.91 1.79 -18.22
C GLY A 194 30.68 0.83 -17.06
N SER A 195 29.88 1.25 -16.09
CA SER A 195 29.51 0.42 -14.93
C SER A 195 28.01 0.46 -14.67
N ILE A 196 27.45 -0.71 -14.35
CA ILE A 196 26.05 -0.85 -13.93
C ILE A 196 26.05 -1.43 -12.50
N PHE A 197 25.39 -0.75 -11.61
CA PHE A 197 25.12 -1.21 -10.23
C PHE A 197 23.65 -1.45 -10.08
N LEU A 198 23.25 -2.70 -9.83
CA LEU A 198 21.87 -3.08 -9.56
C LEU A 198 21.75 -3.59 -8.12
N LYS A 199 20.82 -3.01 -7.37
CA LYS A 199 20.45 -3.46 -6.06
C LYS A 199 18.97 -3.83 -6.05
N LYS A 200 18.68 -5.11 -5.79
CA LYS A 200 17.33 -5.66 -5.71
C LYS A 200 17.02 -6.07 -4.28
N LEU A 201 15.95 -5.52 -3.73
CA LEU A 201 15.37 -5.92 -2.45
C LEU A 201 14.16 -6.80 -2.73
N HIS A 202 14.22 -8.07 -2.34
CA HIS A 202 13.11 -9.01 -2.38
C HIS A 202 12.53 -9.19 -0.98
N VAL A 203 11.23 -8.89 -0.83
CA VAL A 203 10.48 -9.01 0.44
C VAL A 203 9.49 -10.16 0.33
N SER A 204 9.42 -10.99 1.37
CA SER A 204 8.49 -12.10 1.51
C SER A 204 8.29 -12.36 3.01
N ASP A 205 7.24 -11.77 3.60
CA ASP A 205 7.01 -11.84 5.05
C ASP A 205 5.56 -11.58 5.44
N PHE A 206 5.21 -11.93 6.67
CA PHE A 206 3.90 -11.66 7.26
C PHE A 206 3.93 -10.46 8.19
N ARG A 207 2.81 -9.72 8.21
CA ARG A 207 2.57 -8.60 9.10
C ARG A 207 1.20 -8.75 9.74
N VAL A 208 1.04 -8.26 10.97
CA VAL A 208 -0.24 -8.25 11.68
C VAL A 208 -0.65 -6.81 11.98
N GLU A 209 -1.95 -6.58 12.01
CA GLU A 209 -2.56 -5.31 12.33
C GLU A 209 -3.79 -5.55 13.20
N PHE A 210 -3.94 -4.78 14.26
CA PHE A 210 -5.05 -4.86 15.21
C PHE A 210 -5.91 -3.60 15.13
N GLY A 211 -7.21 -3.78 15.18
CA GLY A 211 -8.18 -2.71 15.15
C GLY A 211 -9.16 -2.74 16.31
N LEU A 212 -9.54 -1.57 16.74
CA LEU A 212 -10.55 -1.32 17.75
C LEU A 212 -11.50 -0.25 17.23
N GLN A 213 -12.80 -0.44 17.43
CA GLN A 213 -13.80 0.64 17.21
C GLN A 213 -14.84 0.61 18.32
N TYR A 214 -15.25 1.81 18.73
CA TYR A 214 -16.38 1.99 19.63
C TYR A 214 -17.39 2.96 19.03
N THR A 215 -18.62 2.48 18.86
CA THR A 215 -19.74 3.24 18.31
C THR A 215 -20.74 3.57 19.38
N HIS A 216 -21.08 4.84 19.52
CA HIS A 216 -22.10 5.33 20.42
C HIS A 216 -23.20 6.09 19.67
N ASN A 217 -24.44 5.64 19.81
CA ASN A 217 -25.62 6.36 19.29
C ASN A 217 -26.06 7.39 20.32
N ILE A 218 -25.79 8.67 20.04
CA ILE A 218 -26.21 9.79 20.90
C ILE A 218 -27.74 9.89 20.92
N ASN A 219 -28.35 9.72 19.75
CA ASN A 219 -29.79 9.61 19.57
C ASN A 219 -30.09 8.85 18.26
N LYS A 220 -31.36 8.79 17.84
CA LYS A 220 -31.77 8.08 16.62
C LYS A 220 -31.17 8.63 15.32
N LYS A 221 -30.68 9.87 15.33
CA LYS A 221 -30.12 10.57 14.17
C LYS A 221 -28.63 10.80 14.24
N ASN A 222 -28.04 10.71 15.41
CA ASN A 222 -26.64 11.08 15.65
C ASN A 222 -25.86 9.89 16.20
N ARG A 223 -24.79 9.55 15.49
CA ARG A 223 -23.88 8.46 15.84
C ARG A 223 -22.44 8.98 15.78
N ILE A 224 -21.66 8.65 16.78
CA ILE A 224 -20.21 8.84 16.79
C ILE A 224 -19.51 7.48 16.86
N THR A 225 -18.47 7.30 16.07
CA THR A 225 -17.60 6.12 16.13
C THR A 225 -16.18 6.61 16.29
N VAL A 226 -15.48 6.11 17.30
CA VAL A 226 -14.05 6.31 17.49
C VAL A 226 -13.32 5.00 17.15
N GLY A 227 -12.16 5.10 16.55
CA GLY A 227 -11.38 3.94 16.15
C GLY A 227 -9.89 4.13 16.41
N ALA A 228 -9.23 3.00 16.66
CA ALA A 228 -7.78 2.94 16.80
C ALA A 228 -7.24 1.71 16.05
N VAL A 229 -6.04 1.84 15.50
CA VAL A 229 -5.33 0.76 14.81
C VAL A 229 -3.90 0.73 15.30
N TYR A 230 -3.38 -0.47 15.50
CA TYR A 230 -2.02 -0.71 15.94
C TYR A 230 -1.36 -1.78 15.08
N THR A 231 -0.17 -1.45 14.59
CA THR A 231 0.69 -2.39 13.87
C THR A 231 2.05 -2.43 14.57
N PRO A 232 2.50 -3.57 15.09
CA PRO A 232 3.80 -3.69 15.73
C PRO A 232 4.97 -3.58 14.72
N GLU A 233 6.13 -3.19 15.22
CA GLU A 233 7.39 -3.25 14.48
C GLU A 233 7.62 -4.66 13.94
N LYS A 234 8.15 -4.74 12.72
CA LYS A 234 8.42 -6.01 12.06
C LYS A 234 9.80 -6.00 11.38
N LYS A 235 10.67 -6.91 11.79
CA LYS A 235 11.92 -7.20 11.07
C LYS A 235 11.57 -8.04 9.85
N LEU A 236 11.83 -7.50 8.66
CA LEU A 236 11.44 -8.13 7.39
C LEU A 236 12.29 -9.37 7.08
N LEU A 237 11.61 -10.36 6.50
CA LEU A 237 12.23 -11.52 5.87
C LEU A 237 12.31 -11.33 4.36
N GLY A 238 13.37 -11.86 3.75
CA GLY A 238 13.63 -11.76 2.33
C GLY A 238 15.12 -11.76 2.03
N ARG A 239 15.47 -11.25 0.86
CA ARG A 239 16.87 -11.19 0.38
C ARG A 239 17.16 -9.88 -0.34
N THR A 240 18.43 -9.43 -0.24
CA THR A 240 18.98 -8.44 -1.16
C THR A 240 19.90 -9.14 -2.13
N TYR A 241 19.85 -8.68 -3.37
CA TYR A 241 20.78 -9.05 -4.44
C TYR A 241 21.48 -7.79 -4.90
N THR A 242 22.79 -7.86 -5.04
CA THR A 242 23.61 -6.77 -5.58
C THR A 242 24.39 -7.32 -6.77
N TYR A 243 24.28 -6.63 -7.89
CA TYR A 243 25.02 -6.94 -9.11
C TYR A 243 25.86 -5.73 -9.49
N GLU A 244 27.10 -5.98 -9.83
CA GLU A 244 28.01 -5.01 -10.39
C GLU A 244 28.52 -5.55 -11.72
N GLU A 245 28.29 -4.80 -12.78
CA GLU A 245 28.71 -5.16 -14.13
C GLU A 245 29.57 -4.05 -14.69
N ILE A 246 30.70 -4.42 -15.22
CA ILE A 246 31.61 -3.53 -15.94
C ILE A 246 31.56 -3.95 -17.41
N TYR A 247 31.28 -3.02 -18.29
CA TYR A 247 31.23 -3.27 -19.73
C TYR A 247 32.15 -2.31 -20.49
N SER A 248 32.80 -2.84 -21.52
CA SER A 248 33.61 -2.03 -22.44
C SER A 248 32.74 -1.58 -23.60
N THR A 249 32.64 -0.28 -23.81
CA THR A 249 31.91 0.30 -24.95
C THR A 249 32.67 0.13 -26.27
N THR A 250 33.99 -0.10 -26.21
CA THR A 250 34.84 -0.24 -27.39
C THR A 250 34.80 -1.64 -27.96
N SER A 251 34.70 -2.68 -27.15
CA SER A 251 34.75 -4.07 -27.60
C SER A 251 33.39 -4.77 -27.57
N GLY A 252 32.36 -4.15 -27.02
CA GLY A 252 31.03 -4.75 -26.81
C GLY A 252 31.05 -5.94 -25.85
N SER A 253 32.17 -6.18 -25.16
CA SER A 253 32.29 -7.28 -24.21
C SER A 253 31.87 -6.82 -22.82
N THR A 254 30.98 -7.59 -22.21
CA THR A 254 30.55 -7.42 -20.80
C THR A 254 31.33 -8.38 -19.93
N SER A 255 31.84 -7.90 -18.79
CA SER A 255 32.36 -8.73 -17.73
C SER A 255 31.54 -8.52 -16.48
N VAL A 256 30.82 -9.53 -16.00
CA VAL A 256 30.18 -9.50 -14.68
C VAL A 256 31.28 -9.59 -13.65
N SER A 257 31.47 -8.53 -12.88
CA SER A 257 32.56 -8.49 -11.91
C SER A 257 32.13 -9.02 -10.54
N ARG A 258 30.88 -8.85 -10.15
CA ARG A 258 30.42 -9.27 -8.82
C ARG A 258 28.92 -9.48 -8.75
N SER A 259 28.52 -10.59 -8.13
CA SER A 259 27.14 -10.86 -7.73
C SER A 259 27.15 -11.33 -6.26
N ASP A 260 26.35 -10.70 -5.42
CA ASP A 260 26.21 -11.07 -4.03
C ASP A 260 24.73 -11.14 -3.62
N SER A 261 24.42 -12.04 -2.68
CA SER A 261 23.08 -12.14 -2.11
C SER A 261 23.13 -12.33 -0.61
N SER A 262 22.32 -11.56 0.11
CA SER A 262 22.30 -11.63 1.58
C SER A 262 20.89 -11.58 2.14
N SER A 263 20.69 -12.20 3.32
CA SER A 263 19.43 -12.12 4.06
C SER A 263 19.19 -10.71 4.60
N ILE A 264 17.94 -10.26 4.56
CA ILE A 264 17.56 -8.92 5.05
C ILE A 264 17.10 -8.89 6.50
N LYS A 265 17.00 -10.03 7.18
CA LYS A 265 16.37 -10.17 8.52
C LYS A 265 16.86 -9.18 9.58
N SER A 266 18.11 -8.76 9.55
CA SER A 266 18.67 -7.79 10.51
C SER A 266 18.93 -6.40 9.90
N ARG A 267 18.67 -6.23 8.62
CA ARG A 267 19.00 -5.02 7.85
C ARG A 267 17.80 -4.17 7.51
N TYR A 268 16.60 -4.76 7.46
CA TYR A 268 15.38 -4.07 7.07
C TYR A 268 14.27 -4.35 8.06
N SER A 269 13.54 -3.31 8.47
CA SER A 269 12.37 -3.43 9.33
C SER A 269 11.29 -2.41 8.97
N LEU A 270 10.04 -2.74 9.31
CA LEU A 270 8.90 -1.83 9.24
C LEU A 270 8.63 -1.26 10.63
N PRO A 271 8.20 0.00 10.73
CA PRO A 271 7.98 0.67 12.00
C PRO A 271 6.74 0.18 12.72
N THR A 272 6.70 0.44 14.01
CA THR A 272 5.43 0.53 14.74
C THR A 272 4.59 1.64 14.14
N SER A 273 3.29 1.34 13.91
CA SER A 273 2.32 2.30 13.42
C SER A 273 1.12 2.35 14.36
N ILE A 274 0.72 3.55 14.73
CA ILE A 274 -0.46 3.81 15.56
C ILE A 274 -1.35 4.80 14.80
N GLY A 275 -2.61 4.43 14.66
CA GLY A 275 -3.63 5.28 14.07
C GLY A 275 -4.80 5.46 15.03
N ALA A 276 -5.37 6.65 15.06
CA ALA A 276 -6.60 6.94 15.77
C ALA A 276 -7.46 7.91 14.96
N GLY A 277 -8.77 7.78 15.08
CA GLY A 277 -9.68 8.64 14.35
C GLY A 277 -11.10 8.53 14.85
N PHE A 278 -11.95 9.39 14.33
CA PHE A 278 -13.37 9.37 14.61
C PHE A 278 -14.20 9.68 13.37
N THR A 279 -15.45 9.24 13.37
CA THR A 279 -16.49 9.71 12.44
C THR A 279 -17.75 10.09 13.23
N TYR A 280 -18.39 11.15 12.78
CA TYR A 280 -19.69 11.59 13.26
C TYR A 280 -20.68 11.53 12.10
N VAL A 281 -21.79 10.86 12.32
CA VAL A 281 -22.88 10.71 11.33
C VAL A 281 -24.10 11.44 11.84
N TRP A 282 -24.63 12.36 11.02
CA TRP A 282 -25.85 13.10 11.28
C TRP A 282 -26.95 12.70 10.30
N ASP A 283 -28.06 12.18 10.84
CA ASP A 283 -29.30 11.83 10.13
C ASP A 283 -29.05 10.91 8.91
N GLU A 284 -27.97 10.11 8.96
CA GLU A 284 -27.46 9.28 7.83
C GLU A 284 -27.16 10.08 6.56
N ARG A 285 -27.16 11.39 6.61
CA ARG A 285 -26.97 12.32 5.48
C ARG A 285 -25.57 12.92 5.47
N LEU A 286 -25.06 13.31 6.60
CA LEU A 286 -23.75 13.92 6.71
C LEU A 286 -22.85 13.04 7.57
N THR A 287 -21.74 12.58 6.98
CA THR A 287 -20.66 11.93 7.69
C THR A 287 -19.43 12.84 7.65
N VAL A 288 -18.88 13.18 8.81
CA VAL A 288 -17.61 13.90 8.93
C VAL A 288 -16.66 13.08 9.77
N GLY A 289 -15.37 13.15 9.46
CA GLY A 289 -14.38 12.40 10.21
C GLY A 289 -12.98 12.96 10.07
N ALA A 290 -12.13 12.53 10.98
CA ALA A 290 -10.71 12.83 10.98
C ALA A 290 -9.91 11.64 11.53
N ASP A 291 -8.73 11.44 10.94
CA ASP A 291 -7.77 10.42 11.32
C ASP A 291 -6.39 11.03 11.52
N VAL A 292 -5.64 10.48 12.46
CA VAL A 292 -4.22 10.75 12.67
C VAL A 292 -3.47 9.42 12.68
N THR A 293 -2.38 9.32 11.93
CA THR A 293 -1.50 8.14 11.88
C THR A 293 -0.07 8.57 12.20
N PHE A 294 0.55 7.90 13.13
CA PHE A 294 1.97 8.05 13.46
C PHE A 294 2.73 6.76 13.17
N GLN A 295 3.90 6.88 12.55
CA GLN A 295 4.80 5.79 12.23
C GLN A 295 6.22 6.15 12.68
N ASP A 296 6.81 5.31 13.53
CA ASP A 296 8.15 5.52 14.11
C ASP A 296 9.25 4.98 13.19
N TRP A 297 9.49 5.67 12.07
CA TRP A 297 10.52 5.29 11.09
C TRP A 297 11.95 5.51 11.59
N SER A 298 12.17 6.39 12.57
CA SER A 298 13.50 6.65 13.12
C SER A 298 14.04 5.46 13.92
N SER A 299 13.16 4.62 14.47
CA SER A 299 13.56 3.46 15.28
C SER A 299 14.01 2.26 14.44
N VAL A 300 13.62 2.19 13.16
CA VAL A 300 13.85 1.03 12.29
C VAL A 300 15.20 1.04 11.60
N ARG A 301 15.56 -0.10 11.03
CA ARG A 301 16.75 -0.23 10.17
C ARG A 301 16.34 -0.29 8.70
N TYR A 302 17.04 0.48 7.91
CA TYR A 302 16.97 0.39 6.45
C TYR A 302 18.40 0.17 5.91
N ASP A 303 18.59 -0.92 5.17
CA ASP A 303 19.89 -1.37 4.66
C ASP A 303 20.97 -1.55 5.76
N GLY A 304 20.56 -1.96 6.96
CA GLY A 304 21.44 -2.12 8.11
C GLY A 304 21.72 -0.85 8.90
N VAL A 305 21.39 0.31 8.36
CA VAL A 305 21.57 1.61 9.02
C VAL A 305 20.32 1.95 9.82
N LYS A 306 20.50 2.38 11.06
CA LYS A 306 19.44 2.90 11.92
C LYS A 306 19.36 4.40 11.76
N ASP A 307 18.18 4.98 12.00
CA ASP A 307 17.94 6.42 11.95
C ASP A 307 18.21 7.06 10.56
N SER A 308 17.99 6.27 9.51
CA SER A 308 18.11 6.76 8.11
C SER A 308 16.81 7.31 7.56
N LEU A 309 15.69 7.14 8.27
CA LEU A 309 14.35 7.56 7.86
C LEU A 309 13.71 8.42 8.96
N ASN A 310 12.94 9.42 8.55
CA ASN A 310 12.22 10.31 9.47
C ASN A 310 10.83 9.75 9.81
N ASN A 311 10.37 10.03 11.03
CA ASN A 311 9.04 9.69 11.50
C ASN A 311 7.97 10.31 10.60
N ARG A 312 6.90 9.54 10.36
CA ARG A 312 5.78 9.98 9.52
C ARG A 312 4.57 10.28 10.39
N LEU A 313 4.06 11.51 10.26
CA LEU A 313 2.76 11.92 10.77
C LEU A 313 1.84 12.18 9.58
N LYS A 314 0.68 11.52 9.56
CA LYS A 314 -0.36 11.72 8.55
C LYS A 314 -1.65 12.15 9.24
N VAL A 315 -2.27 13.21 8.73
CA VAL A 315 -3.60 13.67 9.13
C VAL A 315 -4.52 13.58 7.91
N ALA A 316 -5.70 13.04 8.10
CA ALA A 316 -6.75 12.98 7.09
C ALA A 316 -8.04 13.58 7.67
N ILE A 317 -8.73 14.36 6.87
CA ILE A 317 -10.03 14.96 7.22
C ILE A 317 -10.95 14.78 6.02
N GLY A 318 -12.20 14.41 6.26
CA GLY A 318 -13.14 14.17 5.19
C GLY A 318 -14.59 14.34 5.62
N ALA A 319 -15.42 14.56 4.60
CA ALA A 319 -16.86 14.64 4.77
C ALA A 319 -17.58 14.02 3.57
N GLU A 320 -18.69 13.37 3.82
CA GLU A 320 -19.60 12.80 2.83
C GLU A 320 -20.99 13.33 3.08
N PHE A 321 -21.66 13.79 2.03
CA PHE A 321 -23.04 14.26 2.12
C PHE A 321 -23.95 13.49 1.16
N LEU A 322 -24.94 12.81 1.71
CA LEU A 322 -25.98 12.07 1.00
C LEU A 322 -27.31 12.80 1.11
N PRO A 323 -27.77 13.54 0.07
CA PRO A 323 -29.00 14.33 0.12
C PRO A 323 -30.23 13.50 0.47
N ASN A 324 -30.28 12.25 -0.02
CA ASN A 324 -31.39 11.33 0.22
C ASN A 324 -30.90 9.91 0.50
N PRO A 325 -30.71 9.53 1.78
CA PRO A 325 -30.19 8.20 2.14
C PRO A 325 -31.13 7.04 1.78
N ILE A 326 -32.42 7.30 1.48
CA ILE A 326 -33.41 6.29 1.13
C ILE A 326 -33.37 5.96 -0.39
N SER A 327 -32.81 6.83 -1.22
CA SER A 327 -32.77 6.66 -2.67
C SER A 327 -31.54 5.89 -3.21
N SER A 328 -30.70 5.37 -2.35
CA SER A 328 -29.54 4.55 -2.71
C SER A 328 -29.92 3.07 -2.93
N HIS A 329 -30.97 2.85 -3.72
CA HIS A 329 -31.38 1.53 -4.22
C HIS A 329 -31.09 1.41 -5.70
#